data_2587910b134300ee9694b6e8afad7414
#
_entry.id   2587910b134300ee9694b6e8afad7414
#
_cell.length_a   1.000
_cell.length_b   1.000
_cell.length_c   1.000
_cell.angle_alpha   90.00
_cell.angle_beta   90.00
_cell.angle_gamma   90.00
#
_symmetry.space_group_name_H-M   'P 1'
#
loop_
_entity.id
_entity.type
_entity.pdbx_description
1 polymer ?
#
loop_
_entity_poly.entity_id
_entity_poly.type
_entity_poly.pdbx_seq_one_letter_code
_entity_poly.pdbx_strand_id
1 'polypeptide(L)'
;MERPNPLLCFGLLLGLFAPLLWEWGGYVAQVARLSYALLVPFLALWLFWHARGHEEKLPRFFEAKTDDPLPWLLLFGGGALFVIGGVSSVFTISVAGFPLAIMGVCGLLSGRPGLWRYRFALIMSLAMVPIPLPFLDRFTPLMVQASGDTAVAMLRVVESGEITWVGSNLNFRGWDIFVAEACSGSGTLLTLGVLSMLLAGLFSMRLWTLGLMLALVGPLTLVVNGLRIALTAWILDVYGPAAVTGSGHEILGQVVVILAGAGFAVAVDRLTRPRSAKVAEEEAPA
;
A
#
# COMPACT_ATOMS: atom_id res chain seq x y z
N MET A 1 39.24 0.36 -14.31
CA MET A 1 37.94 0.94 -14.71
C MET A 1 37.48 1.89 -13.62
N GLU A 2 37.22 3.13 -13.94
CA GLU A 2 36.66 4.10 -12.98
C GLU A 2 35.28 3.63 -12.55
N ARG A 3 35.01 3.74 -11.25
CA ARG A 3 33.74 3.29 -10.66
C ARG A 3 32.63 4.24 -11.07
N PRO A 4 31.49 3.77 -11.62
CA PRO A 4 30.42 4.64 -12.04
C PRO A 4 29.84 5.43 -10.84
N ASN A 5 29.61 6.72 -11.02
CA ASN A 5 29.02 7.57 -9.99
C ASN A 5 27.54 7.14 -9.77
N PRO A 6 27.16 6.76 -8.52
CA PRO A 6 25.78 6.35 -8.24
C PRO A 6 24.74 7.40 -8.59
N LEU A 7 25.06 8.68 -8.34
CA LEU A 7 24.16 9.78 -8.72
C LEU A 7 23.95 9.87 -10.24
N LEU A 8 25.02 9.57 -11.03
CA LEU A 8 24.90 9.54 -12.47
C LEU A 8 24.02 8.37 -12.93
N CYS A 9 24.21 7.17 -12.36
CA CYS A 9 23.40 6.00 -12.71
C CYS A 9 21.90 6.22 -12.43
N PHE A 10 21.56 6.70 -11.22
CA PHE A 10 20.18 7.02 -10.89
C PHE A 10 19.64 8.21 -11.69
N GLY A 11 20.46 9.23 -11.94
CA GLY A 11 20.08 10.38 -12.78
C GLY A 11 19.76 9.98 -14.22
N LEU A 12 20.57 9.11 -14.83
CA LEU A 12 20.30 8.57 -16.16
C LEU A 12 19.04 7.72 -16.19
N LEU A 13 18.84 6.88 -15.17
CA LEU A 13 17.61 6.09 -15.05
C LEU A 13 16.38 6.96 -14.92
N LEU A 14 16.40 7.97 -14.05
CA LEU A 14 15.30 8.92 -13.89
C LEU A 14 15.05 9.70 -15.20
N GLY A 15 16.10 10.14 -15.88
CA GLY A 15 15.97 10.81 -17.19
C GLY A 15 15.32 9.93 -18.25
N LEU A 16 15.70 8.66 -18.32
CA LEU A 16 15.11 7.69 -19.26
C LEU A 16 13.63 7.46 -19.00
N PHE A 17 13.24 7.34 -17.73
CA PHE A 17 11.85 7.09 -17.33
C PHE A 17 11.04 8.38 -17.08
N ALA A 18 11.64 9.57 -17.20
CA ALA A 18 10.97 10.84 -16.86
C ALA A 18 9.62 11.05 -17.59
N PRO A 19 9.48 10.80 -18.91
CA PRO A 19 8.19 10.95 -19.59
C PRO A 19 7.13 10.03 -18.99
N LEU A 20 7.48 8.75 -18.73
CA LEU A 20 6.59 7.78 -18.13
C LEU A 20 6.17 8.18 -16.70
N LEU A 21 7.12 8.67 -15.89
CA LEU A 21 6.85 9.11 -14.52
C LEU A 21 5.95 10.35 -14.48
N TRP A 22 6.07 11.24 -15.44
CA TRP A 22 5.18 12.38 -15.60
C TRP A 22 3.74 11.93 -15.91
N GLU A 23 3.59 11.04 -16.89
CA GLU A 23 2.29 10.46 -17.27
C GLU A 23 1.69 9.66 -16.11
N TRP A 24 2.50 8.85 -15.42
CA TRP A 24 2.11 8.10 -14.23
C TRP A 24 1.59 9.02 -13.13
N GLY A 25 2.28 10.12 -12.83
CA GLY A 25 1.84 11.10 -11.82
C GLY A 25 0.47 11.68 -12.16
N GLY A 26 0.25 12.08 -13.41
CA GLY A 26 -1.05 12.56 -13.88
C GLY A 26 -2.15 11.50 -13.78
N TYR A 27 -1.85 10.26 -14.17
CA TYR A 27 -2.81 9.16 -14.12
C TYR A 27 -3.25 8.82 -12.69
N VAL A 28 -2.30 8.62 -11.76
CA VAL A 28 -2.64 8.25 -10.37
C VAL A 28 -3.29 9.40 -9.59
N ALA A 29 -3.01 10.66 -9.96
CA ALA A 29 -3.66 11.81 -9.36
C ALA A 29 -5.15 11.93 -9.75
N GLN A 30 -5.51 11.50 -10.95
CA GLN A 30 -6.90 11.55 -11.46
C GLN A 30 -7.75 10.36 -10.97
N VAL A 31 -7.12 9.23 -10.63
CA VAL A 31 -7.83 8.03 -10.18
C VAL A 31 -7.78 7.94 -8.66
N ALA A 32 -8.84 8.40 -7.97
CA ALA A 32 -8.89 8.49 -6.51
C ALA A 32 -8.45 7.19 -5.79
N ARG A 33 -8.81 6.02 -6.34
CA ARG A 33 -8.40 4.70 -5.80
C ARG A 33 -6.90 4.43 -5.86
N LEU A 34 -6.15 5.12 -6.72
CA LEU A 34 -4.71 4.97 -6.92
C LEU A 34 -3.88 6.12 -6.32
N SER A 35 -4.52 7.13 -5.74
CA SER A 35 -3.85 8.33 -5.21
C SER A 35 -2.78 8.02 -4.14
N TYR A 36 -2.92 6.90 -3.42
CA TYR A 36 -1.89 6.39 -2.48
C TYR A 36 -0.52 6.24 -3.15
N ALA A 37 -0.50 5.90 -4.45
CA ALA A 37 0.73 5.64 -5.19
C ALA A 37 1.63 6.88 -5.31
N LEU A 38 1.06 8.10 -5.23
CA LEU A 38 1.83 9.34 -5.20
C LEU A 38 2.77 9.44 -3.99
N LEU A 39 2.41 8.84 -2.88
CA LEU A 39 3.25 8.82 -1.67
C LEU A 39 4.35 7.77 -1.73
N VAL A 40 4.19 6.73 -2.56
CA VAL A 40 5.09 5.57 -2.60
C VAL A 40 6.54 5.94 -2.91
N PRO A 41 6.87 6.81 -3.88
CA PRO A 41 8.26 7.20 -4.14
C PRO A 41 8.93 7.83 -2.91
N PHE A 42 8.21 8.68 -2.18
CA PHE A 42 8.71 9.35 -0.97
C PHE A 42 8.91 8.34 0.17
N LEU A 43 7.97 7.42 0.36
CA LEU A 43 8.07 6.35 1.36
C LEU A 43 9.21 5.38 1.04
N ALA A 44 9.38 5.01 -0.23
CA ALA A 44 10.48 4.17 -0.67
C ALA A 44 11.84 4.84 -0.44
N LEU A 45 11.96 6.13 -0.78
CA LEU A 45 13.17 6.93 -0.53
C LEU A 45 13.45 7.06 0.96
N TRP A 46 12.42 7.29 1.76
CA TRP A 46 12.55 7.38 3.22
C TRP A 46 12.98 6.05 3.84
N LEU A 47 12.40 4.91 3.41
CA LEU A 47 12.84 3.58 3.82
C LEU A 47 14.27 3.28 3.41
N PHE A 48 14.68 3.71 2.21
CA PHE A 48 16.06 3.59 1.76
C PHE A 48 17.00 4.36 2.69
N TRP A 49 16.64 5.60 3.02
CA TRP A 49 17.39 6.43 3.95
C TRP A 49 17.44 5.84 5.36
N HIS A 50 16.33 5.33 5.86
CA HIS A 50 16.24 4.65 7.15
C HIS A 50 17.11 3.39 7.21
N ALA A 51 17.07 2.55 6.18
CA ALA A 51 17.89 1.33 6.09
C ALA A 51 19.40 1.62 5.97
N ARG A 52 19.76 2.84 5.51
CA ARG A 52 21.14 3.29 5.45
C ARG A 52 21.77 3.42 6.85
N GLY A 53 21.00 3.80 7.86
CA GLY A 53 21.47 4.06 9.21
C GLY A 53 22.30 5.35 9.32
N HIS A 54 22.98 5.53 10.48
CA HIS A 54 23.83 6.69 10.77
C HIS A 54 25.26 6.56 10.21
N GLU A 55 25.51 5.61 9.30
CA GLU A 55 26.82 5.52 8.65
C GLU A 55 27.00 6.78 7.77
N GLU A 56 27.89 7.69 8.22
CA GLU A 56 28.21 8.97 7.56
C GLU A 56 28.75 8.82 6.13
N LYS A 57 29.25 7.67 5.76
CA LYS A 57 29.75 7.39 4.41
C LYS A 57 28.65 6.71 3.63
N LEU A 58 28.32 7.23 2.44
CA LEU A 58 27.60 6.49 1.42
C LEU A 58 28.12 5.05 1.44
N PRO A 59 27.25 4.03 1.58
CA PRO A 59 27.73 2.66 1.58
C PRO A 59 28.73 2.54 0.43
N ARG A 60 29.81 1.81 0.64
CA ARG A 60 30.78 1.55 -0.42
C ARG A 60 30.06 0.74 -1.48
N PHE A 61 29.40 1.45 -2.40
CA PHE A 61 28.52 0.92 -3.43
C PHE A 61 29.22 -0.03 -4.42
N PHE A 62 30.48 -0.45 -4.18
CA PHE A 62 31.35 -0.97 -5.22
C PHE A 62 32.12 -2.24 -4.85
N GLU A 63 31.60 -3.07 -3.96
CA GLU A 63 32.10 -4.43 -3.77
C GLU A 63 31.27 -5.50 -4.52
N ALA A 64 30.35 -5.07 -5.41
CA ALA A 64 29.61 -6.02 -6.22
C ALA A 64 30.56 -6.75 -7.16
N LYS A 65 30.60 -8.08 -7.03
CA LYS A 65 31.21 -8.94 -8.05
C LYS A 65 30.41 -8.72 -9.34
N THR A 66 31.08 -8.26 -10.40
CA THR A 66 30.49 -8.01 -11.74
C THR A 66 29.93 -9.28 -12.39
N ASP A 67 30.20 -10.45 -11.82
CA ASP A 67 29.82 -11.76 -12.36
C ASP A 67 28.39 -12.21 -11.93
N ASP A 68 27.68 -11.41 -11.10
CA ASP A 68 26.30 -11.75 -10.72
C ASP A 68 25.33 -11.33 -11.84
N PRO A 69 24.61 -12.28 -12.47
CA PRO A 69 23.67 -11.98 -13.56
C PRO A 69 22.38 -11.33 -13.06
N LEU A 70 22.02 -11.45 -11.76
CA LEU A 70 20.74 -10.99 -11.24
C LEU A 70 20.52 -9.47 -11.41
N PRO A 71 21.47 -8.57 -11.07
CA PRO A 71 21.32 -7.14 -11.29
C PRO A 71 21.10 -6.77 -12.76
N TRP A 72 21.82 -7.44 -13.68
CA TRP A 72 21.66 -7.24 -15.11
C TRP A 72 20.31 -7.73 -15.62
N LEU A 73 19.84 -8.88 -15.14
CA LEU A 73 18.50 -9.39 -15.45
C LEU A 73 17.41 -8.41 -15.00
N LEU A 74 17.54 -7.84 -13.80
CA LEU A 74 16.59 -6.86 -13.27
C LEU A 74 16.61 -5.57 -14.10
N LEU A 75 17.81 -5.06 -14.45
CA LEU A 75 17.94 -3.83 -15.23
C LEU A 75 17.39 -3.99 -16.63
N PHE A 76 17.84 -5.01 -17.36
CA PHE A 76 17.39 -5.27 -18.73
C PHE A 76 15.92 -5.73 -18.76
N GLY A 77 15.50 -6.53 -17.79
CA GLY A 77 14.09 -6.91 -17.62
C GLY A 77 13.20 -5.70 -17.39
N GLY A 78 13.64 -4.76 -16.55
CA GLY A 78 12.94 -3.49 -16.36
C GLY A 78 12.86 -2.65 -17.63
N GLY A 79 13.98 -2.53 -18.38
CA GLY A 79 14.00 -1.87 -19.68
C GLY A 79 13.12 -2.56 -20.72
N ALA A 80 13.13 -3.89 -20.75
CA ALA A 80 12.26 -4.67 -21.66
C ALA A 80 10.78 -4.46 -21.35
N LEU A 81 10.37 -4.49 -20.06
CA LEU A 81 9.00 -4.19 -19.65
C LEU A 81 8.58 -2.76 -20.05
N PHE A 82 9.47 -1.79 -19.88
CA PHE A 82 9.20 -0.42 -20.31
C PHE A 82 8.91 -0.36 -21.83
N VAL A 83 9.74 -0.99 -22.66
CA VAL A 83 9.57 -1.01 -24.12
C VAL A 83 8.33 -1.81 -24.51
N ILE A 84 8.14 -3.02 -23.96
CA ILE A 84 6.99 -3.88 -24.26
C ILE A 84 5.70 -3.18 -23.87
N GLY A 85 5.63 -2.58 -22.69
CA GLY A 85 4.46 -1.84 -22.24
C GLY A 85 4.16 -0.64 -23.12
N GLY A 86 5.19 0.10 -23.58
CA GLY A 86 5.03 1.20 -24.52
C GLY A 86 4.51 0.75 -25.88
N VAL A 87 5.09 -0.31 -26.45
CA VAL A 87 4.65 -0.84 -27.76
C VAL A 87 3.26 -1.45 -27.70
N SER A 88 2.93 -2.17 -26.61
CA SER A 88 1.61 -2.79 -26.43
C SER A 88 0.55 -1.82 -25.88
N SER A 89 0.91 -0.57 -25.58
CA SER A 89 0.05 0.42 -24.94
C SER A 89 -0.54 -0.04 -23.60
N VAL A 90 0.17 -0.94 -22.90
CA VAL A 90 -0.22 -1.42 -21.57
C VAL A 90 0.57 -0.67 -20.50
N PHE A 91 -0.01 0.42 -20.04
CA PHE A 91 0.62 1.38 -19.11
C PHE A 91 1.20 0.72 -17.86
N THR A 92 0.45 -0.20 -17.22
CA THR A 92 0.91 -0.94 -16.03
C THR A 92 2.23 -1.68 -16.27
N ILE A 93 2.41 -2.30 -17.44
CA ILE A 93 3.64 -3.03 -17.80
C ILE A 93 4.80 -2.04 -17.94
N SER A 94 4.59 -0.90 -18.61
CA SER A 94 5.61 0.15 -18.71
C SER A 94 6.06 0.64 -17.35
N VAL A 95 5.11 0.93 -16.44
CA VAL A 95 5.41 1.41 -15.08
C VAL A 95 6.15 0.35 -14.28
N ALA A 96 5.82 -0.94 -14.42
CA ALA A 96 6.52 -2.03 -13.73
C ALA A 96 8.01 -2.11 -14.10
N GLY A 97 8.38 -1.63 -15.28
CA GLY A 97 9.77 -1.54 -15.72
C GLY A 97 10.65 -0.66 -14.81
N PHE A 98 10.10 0.43 -14.29
CA PHE A 98 10.87 1.40 -13.49
C PHE A 98 11.37 0.83 -12.15
N PRO A 99 10.53 0.26 -11.24
CA PRO A 99 11.02 -0.34 -10.01
C PRO A 99 11.97 -1.51 -10.25
N LEU A 100 11.76 -2.34 -11.30
CA LEU A 100 12.71 -3.39 -11.64
C LEU A 100 14.07 -2.81 -12.06
N ALA A 101 14.08 -1.76 -12.87
CA ALA A 101 15.32 -1.10 -13.28
C ALA A 101 16.05 -0.46 -12.08
N ILE A 102 15.31 0.14 -11.13
CA ILE A 102 15.89 0.62 -9.85
C ILE A 102 16.56 -0.53 -9.09
N MET A 103 15.90 -1.69 -8.97
CA MET A 103 16.47 -2.87 -8.33
C MET A 103 17.75 -3.31 -9.05
N GLY A 104 17.75 -3.31 -10.39
CA GLY A 104 18.92 -3.63 -11.22
C GLY A 104 20.08 -2.68 -10.92
N VAL A 105 19.86 -1.37 -10.98
CA VAL A 105 20.90 -0.36 -10.68
C VAL A 105 21.39 -0.50 -9.24
N CYS A 106 20.49 -0.66 -8.26
CA CYS A 106 20.88 -0.89 -6.88
C CYS A 106 21.76 -2.14 -6.74
N GLY A 107 21.41 -3.25 -7.41
CA GLY A 107 22.18 -4.47 -7.41
C GLY A 107 23.55 -4.33 -8.07
N LEU A 108 23.68 -3.59 -9.18
CA LEU A 108 24.96 -3.29 -9.83
C LEU A 108 25.88 -2.44 -8.95
N LEU A 109 25.28 -1.52 -8.18
CA LEU A 109 26.04 -0.62 -7.32
C LEU A 109 26.44 -1.27 -5.98
N SER A 110 25.62 -2.13 -5.39
CA SER A 110 25.77 -2.63 -4.02
C SER A 110 25.78 -4.17 -3.90
N GLY A 111 25.61 -4.88 -5.01
CA GLY A 111 25.52 -6.33 -5.05
C GLY A 111 24.29 -6.91 -4.34
N ARG A 112 24.27 -8.24 -4.18
CA ARG A 112 23.20 -8.93 -3.43
C ARG A 112 23.05 -8.47 -1.98
N PRO A 113 24.12 -8.18 -1.24
CA PRO A 113 24.00 -7.66 0.13
C PRO A 113 23.25 -6.34 0.17
N GLY A 114 23.48 -5.44 -0.81
CA GLY A 114 22.75 -4.18 -0.92
C GLY A 114 21.28 -4.39 -1.28
N LEU A 115 20.96 -5.28 -2.22
CA LEU A 115 19.57 -5.65 -2.53
C LEU A 115 18.84 -6.16 -1.28
N TRP A 116 19.51 -6.97 -0.46
CA TRP A 116 18.93 -7.46 0.78
C TRP A 116 18.78 -6.38 1.84
N ARG A 117 19.77 -5.49 1.97
CA ARG A 117 19.73 -4.35 2.90
C ARG A 117 18.55 -3.42 2.58
N TYR A 118 18.39 -3.07 1.31
CA TYR A 118 17.34 -2.12 0.86
C TYR A 118 16.05 -2.81 0.40
N ARG A 119 15.86 -4.10 0.68
CA ARG A 119 14.74 -4.90 0.18
C ARG A 119 13.36 -4.27 0.39
N PHE A 120 13.11 -3.66 1.55
CA PHE A 120 11.80 -3.05 1.83
C PHE A 120 11.57 -1.75 1.05
N ALA A 121 12.59 -0.93 0.85
CA ALA A 121 12.51 0.23 -0.03
C ALA A 121 12.26 -0.19 -1.48
N LEU A 122 12.93 -1.26 -1.93
CA LEU A 122 12.77 -1.82 -3.27
C LEU A 122 11.40 -2.48 -3.44
N ILE A 123 10.91 -3.24 -2.47
CA ILE A 123 9.55 -3.81 -2.48
C ILE A 123 8.51 -2.68 -2.46
N MET A 124 8.73 -1.64 -1.64
CA MET A 124 7.84 -0.47 -1.62
C MET A 124 7.73 0.17 -3.00
N SER A 125 8.82 0.27 -3.77
CA SER A 125 8.79 0.85 -5.11
C SER A 125 7.86 0.09 -6.08
N LEU A 126 7.62 -1.21 -5.86
CA LEU A 126 6.65 -1.98 -6.65
C LEU A 126 5.21 -1.51 -6.45
N ALA A 127 4.89 -0.92 -5.30
CA ALA A 127 3.57 -0.35 -5.06
C ALA A 127 3.26 0.92 -5.90
N MET A 128 4.25 1.45 -6.64
CA MET A 128 4.03 2.45 -7.69
C MET A 128 3.27 1.89 -8.89
N VAL A 129 3.36 0.57 -9.13
CA VAL A 129 2.75 -0.06 -10.30
C VAL A 129 1.23 -0.01 -10.14
N PRO A 130 0.52 0.74 -11.01
CA PRO A 130 -0.92 0.85 -10.89
C PRO A 130 -1.58 -0.49 -11.23
N ILE A 131 -2.52 -0.91 -10.40
CA ILE A 131 -3.32 -2.10 -10.72
C ILE A 131 -4.22 -1.78 -11.90
N PRO A 132 -4.29 -2.63 -12.94
CA PRO A 132 -5.14 -2.38 -14.10
C PRO A 132 -6.60 -2.16 -13.69
N LEU A 133 -7.22 -1.08 -14.18
CA LEU A 133 -8.62 -0.75 -13.86
C LEU A 133 -9.58 -1.90 -14.12
N PRO A 134 -9.51 -2.65 -15.26
CA PRO A 134 -10.40 -3.79 -15.50
C PRO A 134 -10.32 -4.88 -14.44
N PHE A 135 -9.15 -5.04 -13.80
CA PHE A 135 -8.99 -5.96 -12.68
C PHE A 135 -9.66 -5.42 -11.41
N LEU A 136 -9.42 -4.14 -11.09
CA LEU A 136 -10.09 -3.49 -9.96
C LEU A 136 -11.62 -3.50 -10.12
N ASP A 137 -12.12 -3.24 -11.32
CA ASP A 137 -13.56 -3.20 -11.59
C ASP A 137 -14.23 -4.56 -11.42
N ARG A 138 -13.51 -5.66 -11.67
CA ARG A 138 -14.00 -7.01 -11.36
C ARG A 138 -14.00 -7.34 -9.87
N PHE A 139 -13.03 -6.83 -9.14
CA PHE A 139 -12.91 -7.05 -7.69
C PHE A 139 -13.83 -6.15 -6.87
N THR A 140 -14.10 -4.94 -7.33
CA THR A 140 -14.91 -3.95 -6.60
C THR A 140 -16.28 -4.48 -6.19
N PRO A 141 -17.09 -5.10 -7.07
CA PRO A 141 -18.40 -5.65 -6.67
C PRO A 141 -18.30 -6.73 -5.60
N LEU A 142 -17.28 -7.59 -5.67
CA LEU A 142 -17.04 -8.63 -4.65
C LEU A 142 -16.71 -8.01 -3.30
N MET A 143 -15.90 -6.96 -3.29
CA MET A 143 -15.57 -6.23 -2.06
C MET A 143 -16.77 -5.47 -1.50
N VAL A 144 -17.61 -4.87 -2.34
CA VAL A 144 -18.87 -4.22 -1.92
C VAL A 144 -19.77 -5.26 -1.25
N GLN A 145 -19.98 -6.42 -1.90
CA GLN A 145 -20.82 -7.48 -1.36
C GLN A 145 -20.30 -7.98 -0.01
N ALA A 146 -19.01 -8.36 0.07
CA ALA A 146 -18.43 -8.87 1.30
C ALA A 146 -18.41 -7.84 2.44
N SER A 147 -18.20 -6.56 2.12
CA SER A 147 -18.26 -5.46 3.10
C SER A 147 -19.70 -5.21 3.57
N GLY A 148 -20.68 -5.28 2.66
CA GLY A 148 -22.10 -5.17 3.00
C GLY A 148 -22.55 -6.32 3.89
N ASP A 149 -22.19 -7.56 3.56
CA ASP A 149 -22.47 -8.73 4.40
C ASP A 149 -21.88 -8.57 5.81
N THR A 150 -20.65 -8.04 5.89
CA THR A 150 -19.99 -7.74 7.16
C THR A 150 -20.73 -6.64 7.95
N ALA A 151 -21.18 -5.58 7.27
CA ALA A 151 -21.94 -4.51 7.88
C ALA A 151 -23.29 -5.01 8.43
N VAL A 152 -24.00 -5.84 7.65
CA VAL A 152 -25.27 -6.47 8.08
C VAL A 152 -25.03 -7.37 9.29
N ALA A 153 -23.97 -8.17 9.29
CA ALA A 153 -23.62 -9.00 10.44
C ALA A 153 -23.39 -8.17 11.71
N MET A 154 -22.67 -7.03 11.59
CA MET A 154 -22.44 -6.10 12.71
C MET A 154 -23.74 -5.44 13.19
N LEU A 155 -24.58 -4.96 12.28
CA LEU A 155 -25.84 -4.31 12.61
C LEU A 155 -26.78 -5.28 13.33
N ARG A 156 -26.85 -6.54 12.91
CA ARG A 156 -27.68 -7.58 13.55
C ARG A 156 -27.25 -7.93 14.98
N VAL A 157 -26.00 -7.68 15.36
CA VAL A 157 -25.54 -7.87 16.74
C VAL A 157 -26.11 -6.79 17.67
N VAL A 158 -26.28 -5.57 17.16
CA VAL A 158 -26.75 -4.41 17.93
C VAL A 158 -28.27 -4.25 17.85
N GLU A 159 -28.86 -4.67 16.74
CA GLU A 159 -30.27 -4.42 16.38
C GLU A 159 -30.95 -5.69 15.86
N SER A 160 -32.16 -5.95 16.38
CA SER A 160 -33.02 -7.05 15.96
C SER A 160 -34.06 -6.64 14.88
N GLY A 161 -33.94 -5.43 14.29
CA GLY A 161 -34.86 -4.89 13.30
C GLY A 161 -34.70 -5.53 11.89
N GLU A 162 -35.60 -5.18 11.00
CA GLU A 162 -35.51 -5.60 9.60
C GLU A 162 -34.32 -4.92 8.92
N ILE A 163 -33.35 -5.73 8.51
CA ILE A 163 -32.17 -5.32 7.76
C ILE A 163 -32.15 -6.15 6.49
N THR A 164 -32.26 -5.51 5.34
CA THR A 164 -32.15 -6.19 4.05
C THR A 164 -30.92 -5.67 3.29
N TRP A 165 -30.21 -6.58 2.64
CA TRP A 165 -29.06 -6.29 1.80
C TRP A 165 -29.21 -7.00 0.47
N VAL A 166 -29.34 -6.25 -0.60
CA VAL A 166 -29.54 -6.78 -1.96
C VAL A 166 -28.66 -6.00 -2.94
N GLY A 167 -27.72 -6.70 -3.56
CA GLY A 167 -26.75 -6.07 -4.47
C GLY A 167 -25.87 -5.07 -3.75
N SER A 168 -26.09 -3.78 -3.99
CA SER A 168 -25.36 -2.67 -3.33
C SER A 168 -26.28 -1.79 -2.48
N ASN A 169 -27.51 -2.25 -2.22
CA ASN A 169 -28.50 -1.49 -1.45
C ASN A 169 -28.71 -2.12 -0.08
N LEU A 170 -28.42 -1.34 0.96
CA LEU A 170 -28.69 -1.66 2.35
C LEU A 170 -29.96 -0.93 2.78
N ASN A 171 -31.02 -1.66 3.13
CA ASN A 171 -32.15 -1.08 3.83
C ASN A 171 -31.98 -1.33 5.33
N PHE A 172 -31.96 -0.25 6.08
CA PHE A 172 -31.84 -0.24 7.54
C PHE A 172 -32.92 0.66 8.14
N ARG A 173 -33.87 0.08 8.87
CA ARG A 173 -34.99 0.80 9.51
C ARG A 173 -35.76 1.73 8.57
N GLY A 174 -35.98 1.31 7.31
CA GLY A 174 -36.67 2.08 6.29
C GLY A 174 -35.82 3.10 5.53
N TRP A 175 -34.52 3.21 5.86
CA TRP A 175 -33.57 3.98 5.08
C TRP A 175 -32.91 3.12 4.01
N ASP A 176 -33.04 3.54 2.76
CA ASP A 176 -32.33 2.91 1.63
C ASP A 176 -30.98 3.59 1.41
N ILE A 177 -29.90 2.83 1.63
CA ILE A 177 -28.53 3.29 1.55
C ILE A 177 -27.88 2.60 0.37
N PHE A 178 -27.49 3.36 -0.66
CA PHE A 178 -26.69 2.84 -1.76
C PHE A 178 -25.19 2.85 -1.38
N VAL A 179 -24.60 1.68 -1.34
CA VAL A 179 -23.15 1.54 -1.11
C VAL A 179 -22.41 1.68 -2.43
N ALA A 180 -21.93 2.89 -2.70
CA ALA A 180 -21.21 3.22 -3.92
C ALA A 180 -19.88 2.46 -4.04
N GLU A 181 -19.35 2.32 -5.25
CA GLU A 181 -18.03 1.70 -5.50
C GLU A 181 -16.89 2.38 -4.74
N ALA A 182 -16.98 3.69 -4.51
CA ALA A 182 -16.04 4.43 -3.67
C ALA A 182 -16.04 3.91 -2.22
N CYS A 183 -17.11 3.26 -1.78
CA CYS A 183 -17.26 2.62 -0.47
C CYS A 183 -16.95 1.11 -0.50
N SER A 184 -16.33 0.59 -1.56
CA SER A 184 -15.99 -0.82 -1.70
C SER A 184 -14.89 -1.30 -0.74
N GLY A 185 -14.09 -0.38 -0.20
CA GLY A 185 -12.90 -0.69 0.59
C GLY A 185 -11.64 -0.95 -0.25
N SER A 186 -11.72 -0.88 -1.59
CA SER A 186 -10.54 -1.12 -2.45
C SER A 186 -9.39 -0.13 -2.16
N GLY A 187 -9.71 1.15 -1.93
CA GLY A 187 -8.72 2.15 -1.50
C GLY A 187 -8.11 1.83 -0.12
N THR A 188 -8.93 1.37 0.82
CA THR A 188 -8.48 0.93 2.16
C THR A 188 -7.53 -0.26 2.07
N LEU A 189 -7.85 -1.25 1.21
CA LEU A 189 -7.01 -2.42 0.95
C LEU A 189 -5.61 -1.99 0.49
N LEU A 190 -5.54 -1.11 -0.50
CA LEU A 190 -4.29 -0.64 -1.08
C LEU A 190 -3.48 0.21 -0.08
N THR A 191 -4.15 1.08 0.67
CA THR A 191 -3.52 1.91 1.70
C THR A 191 -2.95 1.07 2.84
N LEU A 192 -3.70 0.08 3.36
CA LEU A 192 -3.22 -0.85 4.39
C LEU A 192 -2.10 -1.76 3.86
N GLY A 193 -2.13 -2.12 2.57
CA GLY A 193 -1.04 -2.84 1.92
C GLY A 193 0.26 -2.04 1.92
N VAL A 194 0.22 -0.77 1.51
CA VAL A 194 1.38 0.14 1.56
C VAL A 194 1.84 0.36 3.00
N LEU A 195 0.91 0.56 3.94
CA LEU A 195 1.24 0.67 5.37
C LEU A 195 1.95 -0.59 5.89
N SER A 196 1.51 -1.78 5.48
CA SER A 196 2.18 -3.04 5.84
C SER A 196 3.62 -3.10 5.35
N MET A 197 3.87 -2.68 4.10
CA MET A 197 5.23 -2.60 3.55
C MET A 197 6.09 -1.59 4.31
N LEU A 198 5.51 -0.44 4.66
CA LEU A 198 6.17 0.61 5.43
C LEU A 198 6.57 0.11 6.82
N LEU A 199 5.63 -0.48 7.57
CA LEU A 199 5.90 -1.03 8.91
C LEU A 199 6.94 -2.14 8.87
N ALA A 200 6.85 -3.05 7.88
CA ALA A 200 7.83 -4.11 7.71
C ALA A 200 9.24 -3.57 7.48
N GLY A 201 9.35 -2.46 6.74
CA GLY A 201 10.63 -1.78 6.52
C GLY A 201 11.16 -1.08 7.78
N LEU A 202 10.31 -0.33 8.48
CA LEU A 202 10.67 0.38 9.72
C LEU A 202 11.17 -0.55 10.82
N PHE A 203 10.45 -1.64 11.03
CA PHE A 203 10.80 -2.63 12.05
C PHE A 203 11.76 -3.72 11.54
N SER A 204 12.30 -3.57 10.32
CA SER A 204 13.25 -4.51 9.69
C SER A 204 12.79 -5.97 9.80
N MET A 205 11.51 -6.22 9.55
CA MET A 205 10.86 -7.51 9.73
C MET A 205 11.37 -8.58 8.77
N ARG A 206 11.01 -9.83 9.01
CA ARG A 206 11.24 -10.92 8.07
C ARG A 206 10.22 -10.84 6.92
N LEU A 207 10.62 -11.23 5.70
CA LEU A 207 9.73 -11.19 4.53
C LEU A 207 8.46 -12.03 4.70
N TRP A 208 8.54 -13.16 5.41
CA TRP A 208 7.34 -13.96 5.71
C TRP A 208 6.32 -13.20 6.57
N THR A 209 6.80 -12.34 7.51
CA THR A 209 5.94 -11.49 8.34
C THR A 209 5.21 -10.47 7.47
N LEU A 210 5.91 -9.83 6.52
CA LEU A 210 5.26 -8.98 5.51
C LEU A 210 4.20 -9.76 4.72
N GLY A 211 4.52 -11.00 4.28
CA GLY A 211 3.55 -11.86 3.58
C GLY A 211 2.29 -12.11 4.41
N LEU A 212 2.46 -12.41 5.71
CA LEU A 212 1.34 -12.59 6.64
C LEU A 212 0.53 -11.30 6.82
N MET A 213 1.21 -10.15 6.99
CA MET A 213 0.54 -8.84 7.10
C MET A 213 -0.31 -8.56 5.86
N LEU A 214 0.25 -8.75 4.66
CA LEU A 214 -0.48 -8.55 3.40
C LEU A 214 -1.67 -9.50 3.26
N ALA A 215 -1.55 -10.76 3.72
CA ALA A 215 -2.67 -11.70 3.74
C ALA A 215 -3.79 -11.26 4.70
N LEU A 216 -3.43 -10.66 5.84
CA LEU A 216 -4.40 -10.16 6.83
C LEU A 216 -5.06 -8.83 6.43
N VAL A 217 -4.45 -8.07 5.53
CA VAL A 217 -5.01 -6.79 5.05
C VAL A 217 -6.39 -6.99 4.40
N GLY A 218 -6.61 -8.08 3.65
CA GLY A 218 -7.90 -8.38 3.03
C GLY A 218 -9.03 -8.49 4.06
N PRO A 219 -8.99 -9.45 4.99
CA PRO A 219 -9.99 -9.58 6.06
C PRO A 219 -10.14 -8.30 6.90
N LEU A 220 -9.05 -7.63 7.24
CA LEU A 220 -9.08 -6.39 7.99
C LEU A 220 -9.83 -5.29 7.22
N THR A 221 -9.60 -5.19 5.92
CA THR A 221 -10.32 -4.23 5.06
C THR A 221 -11.82 -4.47 5.08
N LEU A 222 -12.27 -5.73 4.99
CA LEU A 222 -13.69 -6.06 5.03
C LEU A 222 -14.34 -5.66 6.36
N VAL A 223 -13.64 -5.93 7.49
CA VAL A 223 -14.10 -5.51 8.83
C VAL A 223 -14.19 -3.99 8.94
N VAL A 224 -13.14 -3.28 8.55
CA VAL A 224 -13.05 -1.82 8.61
C VAL A 224 -14.11 -1.16 7.73
N ASN A 225 -14.27 -1.68 6.50
CA ASN A 225 -15.25 -1.13 5.57
C ASN A 225 -16.69 -1.49 5.97
N GLY A 226 -16.92 -2.70 6.45
CA GLY A 226 -18.20 -3.13 7.01
C GLY A 226 -18.60 -2.26 8.21
N LEU A 227 -17.67 -1.98 9.11
CA LEU A 227 -17.88 -1.06 10.25
C LEU A 227 -18.25 0.35 9.77
N ARG A 228 -17.55 0.86 8.75
CA ARG A 228 -17.86 2.17 8.14
C ARG A 228 -19.28 2.21 7.60
N ILE A 229 -19.70 1.17 6.85
CA ILE A 229 -21.08 1.09 6.30
C ILE A 229 -22.10 1.02 7.44
N ALA A 230 -21.85 0.18 8.46
CA ALA A 230 -22.73 0.03 9.62
C ALA A 230 -22.86 1.35 10.42
N LEU A 231 -21.75 2.04 10.66
CA LEU A 231 -21.75 3.34 11.32
C LEU A 231 -22.49 4.40 10.50
N THR A 232 -22.31 4.41 9.17
CA THR A 232 -23.05 5.33 8.28
C THR A 232 -24.54 5.09 8.38
N ALA A 233 -24.98 3.83 8.36
CA ALA A 233 -26.39 3.46 8.49
C ALA A 233 -26.97 3.88 9.86
N TRP A 234 -26.22 3.64 10.93
CA TRP A 234 -26.63 4.03 12.29
C TRP A 234 -26.69 5.56 12.47
N ILE A 235 -25.70 6.31 11.97
CA ILE A 235 -25.66 7.77 12.02
C ILE A 235 -26.83 8.36 11.21
N LEU A 236 -27.14 7.77 10.05
CA LEU A 236 -28.27 8.18 9.22
C LEU A 236 -29.60 8.02 9.97
N ASP A 237 -29.78 6.90 10.69
CA ASP A 237 -31.00 6.63 11.46
C ASP A 237 -31.17 7.61 12.63
N VAL A 238 -30.08 7.93 13.37
CA VAL A 238 -30.13 8.76 14.57
C VAL A 238 -30.16 10.26 14.26
N TYR A 239 -29.36 10.70 13.28
CA TYR A 239 -29.13 12.14 13.01
C TYR A 239 -29.69 12.61 11.67
N GLY A 240 -30.25 11.69 10.86
CA GLY A 240 -30.86 11.99 9.57
C GLY A 240 -29.82 12.20 8.43
N PRO A 241 -30.33 12.45 7.19
CA PRO A 241 -29.49 12.49 5.99
C PRO A 241 -28.39 13.56 6.00
N ALA A 242 -28.64 14.69 6.64
CA ALA A 242 -27.68 15.80 6.70
C ALA A 242 -26.34 15.41 7.36
N ALA A 243 -26.35 14.43 8.28
CA ALA A 243 -25.15 13.98 8.98
C ALA A 243 -24.24 13.07 8.13
N VAL A 244 -24.79 12.43 7.10
CA VAL A 244 -24.07 11.45 6.27
C VAL A 244 -23.87 11.92 4.82
N THR A 245 -24.25 13.16 4.50
CA THR A 245 -24.07 13.77 3.17
C THR A 245 -22.89 14.74 3.17
N GLY A 246 -22.26 14.93 2.00
CA GLY A 246 -21.14 15.85 1.84
C GLY A 246 -19.89 15.44 2.61
N SER A 247 -19.24 16.42 3.24
CA SER A 247 -17.97 16.24 3.97
C SER A 247 -18.07 15.29 5.17
N GLY A 248 -19.25 15.15 5.78
CA GLY A 248 -19.43 14.26 6.94
C GLY A 248 -19.16 12.80 6.63
N HIS A 249 -19.61 12.32 5.48
CA HIS A 249 -19.36 10.95 5.02
C HIS A 249 -17.87 10.70 4.72
N GLU A 250 -17.21 11.66 4.08
CA GLU A 250 -15.78 11.56 3.76
C GLU A 250 -14.92 11.55 5.03
N ILE A 251 -15.22 12.46 5.98
CA ILE A 251 -14.51 12.54 7.26
C ILE A 251 -14.67 11.24 8.05
N LEU A 252 -15.89 10.71 8.17
CA LEU A 252 -16.13 9.44 8.85
C LEU A 252 -15.30 8.32 8.22
N GLY A 253 -15.29 8.22 6.90
CA GLY A 253 -14.52 7.24 6.16
C GLY A 253 -13.01 7.34 6.46
N GLN A 254 -12.46 8.55 6.44
CA GLN A 254 -11.05 8.80 6.73
C GLN A 254 -10.70 8.48 8.19
N VAL A 255 -11.52 8.89 9.15
CA VAL A 255 -11.31 8.61 10.57
C VAL A 255 -11.26 7.10 10.84
N VAL A 256 -12.20 6.33 10.29
CA VAL A 256 -12.24 4.88 10.47
C VAL A 256 -10.97 4.22 9.90
N VAL A 257 -10.53 4.63 8.71
CA VAL A 257 -9.29 4.10 8.09
C VAL A 257 -8.04 4.47 8.88
N ILE A 258 -7.95 5.70 9.37
CA ILE A 258 -6.83 6.17 10.20
C ILE A 258 -6.76 5.38 11.50
N LEU A 259 -7.88 5.22 12.20
CA LEU A 259 -7.95 4.46 13.45
C LEU A 259 -7.60 2.98 13.23
N ALA A 260 -8.10 2.38 12.15
CA ALA A 260 -7.76 1.01 11.77
C ALA A 260 -6.27 0.85 11.45
N GLY A 261 -5.69 1.78 10.68
CA GLY A 261 -4.26 1.81 10.36
C GLY A 261 -3.40 1.99 11.62
N ALA A 262 -3.78 2.90 12.51
CA ALA A 262 -3.10 3.11 13.79
C ALA A 262 -3.18 1.88 14.69
N GLY A 263 -4.37 1.28 14.82
CA GLY A 263 -4.57 0.04 15.58
C GLY A 263 -3.75 -1.12 15.02
N PHE A 264 -3.71 -1.25 13.70
CA PHE A 264 -2.90 -2.23 13.00
C PHE A 264 -1.40 -2.01 13.25
N ALA A 265 -0.91 -0.77 13.17
CA ALA A 265 0.48 -0.42 13.45
C ALA A 265 0.87 -0.76 14.90
N VAL A 266 0.01 -0.42 15.87
CA VAL A 266 0.23 -0.75 17.30
C VAL A 266 0.23 -2.26 17.52
N ALA A 267 -0.69 -3.00 16.90
CA ALA A 267 -0.73 -4.46 16.99
C ALA A 267 0.55 -5.10 16.45
N VAL A 268 1.01 -4.64 15.29
CA VAL A 268 2.25 -5.10 14.68
C VAL A 268 3.45 -4.78 15.56
N ASP A 269 3.55 -3.56 16.08
CA ASP A 269 4.64 -3.15 16.99
C ASP A 269 4.67 -4.04 18.23
N ARG A 270 3.53 -4.26 18.90
CA ARG A 270 3.45 -5.12 20.08
C ARG A 270 3.82 -6.57 19.83
N LEU A 271 3.47 -7.10 18.66
CA LEU A 271 3.78 -8.48 18.27
C LEU A 271 5.24 -8.67 17.90
N THR A 272 5.90 -7.63 17.41
CA THR A 272 7.28 -7.70 16.92
C THR A 272 8.33 -7.24 17.92
N ARG A 273 7.95 -6.54 18.99
CA ARG A 273 8.87 -6.13 20.06
C ARG A 273 9.54 -7.35 20.68
N PRO A 274 10.86 -7.37 20.84
CA PRO A 274 11.58 -8.44 21.53
C PRO A 274 11.12 -8.53 23.00
N ARG A 275 11.08 -9.76 23.52
CA ARG A 275 10.64 -10.04 24.88
C ARG A 275 11.39 -9.25 25.95
N SER A 276 12.68 -8.97 25.72
CA SER A 276 13.53 -8.15 26.61
C SER A 276 13.06 -6.71 26.75
N ALA A 277 12.50 -6.11 25.70
CA ALA A 277 11.94 -4.76 25.75
C ALA A 277 10.62 -4.71 26.54
N LYS A 278 9.82 -5.78 26.48
CA LYS A 278 8.56 -5.89 27.25
C LYS A 278 8.81 -5.99 28.77
N VAL A 279 9.85 -6.71 29.18
CA VAL A 279 10.21 -6.85 30.60
C VAL A 279 10.75 -5.53 31.16
N ALA A 280 11.54 -4.79 30.38
CA ALA A 280 12.09 -3.50 30.81
C ALA A 280 11.00 -2.40 30.95
N GLU A 281 9.91 -2.49 30.19
CA GLU A 281 8.78 -1.55 30.28
C GLU A 281 7.86 -1.88 31.48
N GLU A 282 7.80 -3.16 31.88
CA GLU A 282 7.03 -3.66 33.02
C GLU A 282 7.75 -3.43 34.36
N GLU A 283 9.08 -3.30 34.33
CA GLU A 283 9.93 -3.03 35.51
C GLU A 283 10.23 -1.53 35.70
N ALA A 284 9.79 -0.63 34.80
CA ALA A 284 9.99 0.81 34.97
C ALA A 284 9.07 1.34 36.07
N PRO A 285 9.63 1.97 37.12
CA PRO A 285 8.82 2.54 38.21
C PRO A 285 7.95 3.69 37.66
N ALA A 286 6.68 3.73 38.11
CA ALA A 286 5.67 4.73 37.78
C ALA A 286 6.03 6.13 38.33
#